data_da0bfda88ee31d2144c2379811da6a5f
#
_entry.id   da0bfda88ee31d2144c2379811da6a5f
#
_cell.length_a   1.000
_cell.length_b   1.000
_cell.length_c   1.000
_cell.angle_alpha   90.00
_cell.angle_beta   90.00
_cell.angle_gamma   90.00
#
_symmetry.space_group_name_H-M   'P 1'
#
loop_
_entity.id
_entity.type
_entity.pdbx_description
1 polymer ?
#
loop_
_entity_poly.entity_id
_entity_poly.type
_entity_poly.pdbx_seq_one_letter_code
_entity_poly.pdbx_strand_id
1 'polypeptide(L)'
;MEQHAKSSLTALTLGAIGVVYGDIGTSVLYALKEVFGSGHVEFTPDNVFGILSIFFWTLTTIISVKYVMLVLRADNNGEGGLVAMLALASMAVKDKPRLRNNLLVLGIFGTCLFYGDGVITPAISVLSAVEGLEVVSPAFKRYVIPLTLIILFALFAVQKHGTGGIGKLFGPITVVWFAVIAALGLYHIAAHPEILWAISPHYAVAFIVNEPSTTFLILGAVVLCVTGGEALYADMGHFGKKPIRVAWFAVVMPSLTLNYFGQGALLLGNPEAVANPFFMMAPEWLLLPLVGLATAATVIASQALITGAFSVTKQVVQLGFLPRLQVMHTSVKDTGQIYIPVVNWGLFALIVLAVMMFKSSSNLAAAYGIAVCTDMMITTILTFFVIRYSWKYPLWLCIFTTGFFFAVDLAFWASNLLKLFEGGWFPLVIGAAILVLMLTWRDGREILHAKRDLDSMELNEFLDAVFLAPPTRVSGTAVFLTSGMGHVPNALLHNLKHNKVLHEQNLFVNVQNHEVPWIAESERLQISALEHNCWQVVIHYGFKDDPDVPGALKNLQGMGCEINPMSTSYFLSRDSIVPTVGGGMSQWREKMFAQMHLNASSAANFLNLPSNSVVELGSKIEI
;
A
#
# COMPACT_ATOMS: atom_id res chain seq x y z
N MET A 1 17.59 5.34 17.56
CA MET A 1 17.04 4.04 18.00
C MET A 1 16.59 4.04 19.47
N GLU A 2 16.16 5.14 20.00
CA GLU A 2 15.63 5.23 21.38
C GLU A 2 14.47 6.19 21.40
N GLN A 3 13.26 5.69 21.22
CA GLN A 3 12.02 6.27 21.76
C GLN A 3 10.76 5.61 21.18
N HIS A 4 10.78 4.29 20.89
CA HIS A 4 9.54 3.56 21.06
C HIS A 4 9.48 3.15 22.52
N ALA A 5 8.79 3.95 23.32
CA ALA A 5 8.29 3.50 24.62
C ALA A 5 7.71 2.10 24.37
N LYS A 6 8.19 1.07 25.10
CA LYS A 6 7.80 -0.33 24.96
C LYS A 6 6.27 -0.43 25.16
N SER A 7 5.51 -0.24 24.09
CA SER A 7 4.08 -0.56 24.12
C SER A 7 3.96 -2.05 24.46
N SER A 8 3.10 -2.40 25.41
CA SER A 8 2.95 -3.78 25.84
C SER A 8 2.50 -4.65 24.64
N LEU A 9 2.91 -5.91 24.61
CA LEU A 9 2.46 -6.87 23.60
C LEU A 9 0.93 -6.87 23.45
N THR A 10 0.20 -6.74 24.56
CA THR A 10 -1.25 -6.66 24.59
C THR A 10 -1.78 -5.41 23.87
N ALA A 11 -1.16 -4.25 24.07
CA ALA A 11 -1.57 -3.01 23.41
C ALA A 11 -1.31 -3.07 21.88
N LEU A 12 -0.16 -3.64 21.47
CA LEU A 12 0.15 -3.85 20.05
C LEU A 12 -0.78 -4.89 19.40
N THR A 13 -1.13 -5.96 20.14
CA THR A 13 -2.08 -6.97 19.66
C THR A 13 -3.48 -6.38 19.49
N LEU A 14 -3.92 -5.56 20.45
CA LEU A 14 -5.20 -4.86 20.36
C LEU A 14 -5.23 -3.87 19.15
N GLY A 15 -4.14 -3.14 18.94
CA GLY A 15 -3.97 -2.29 17.77
C GLY A 15 -3.99 -3.08 16.45
N ALA A 16 -3.31 -4.23 16.41
CA ALA A 16 -3.33 -5.12 15.24
C ALA A 16 -4.73 -5.66 14.95
N ILE A 17 -5.51 -6.06 15.97
CA ILE A 17 -6.91 -6.47 15.79
C ILE A 17 -7.73 -5.32 15.16
N GLY A 18 -7.51 -4.10 15.63
CA GLY A 18 -8.27 -2.93 15.17
C GLY A 18 -7.98 -2.50 13.75
N VAL A 19 -6.72 -2.52 13.34
CA VAL A 19 -6.28 -1.96 12.06
C VAL A 19 -6.04 -3.05 11.02
N VAL A 20 -5.20 -4.04 11.34
CA VAL A 20 -4.74 -5.07 10.38
C VAL A 20 -5.87 -6.01 9.97
N TYR A 21 -6.73 -6.39 10.91
CA TYR A 21 -7.75 -7.41 10.70
C TYR A 21 -9.16 -6.86 10.47
N GLY A 22 -9.29 -5.55 10.27
CA GLY A 22 -10.57 -4.91 9.95
C GLY A 22 -11.18 -5.45 8.66
N ASP A 23 -10.40 -5.48 7.59
CA ASP A 23 -10.86 -5.89 6.27
C ASP A 23 -11.25 -7.38 6.22
N ILE A 24 -10.34 -8.27 6.61
CA ILE A 24 -10.65 -9.71 6.65
C ILE A 24 -11.81 -10.03 7.61
N GLY A 25 -11.97 -9.22 8.68
CA GLY A 25 -13.07 -9.34 9.65
C GLY A 25 -14.44 -8.97 9.07
N THR A 26 -14.49 -8.15 8.03
CA THR A 26 -15.74 -7.72 7.39
C THR A 26 -16.17 -8.61 6.21
N SER A 27 -15.31 -9.53 5.76
CA SER A 27 -15.63 -10.48 4.69
C SER A 27 -16.82 -11.39 5.01
N VAL A 28 -17.09 -11.64 6.29
CA VAL A 28 -18.24 -12.44 6.74
C VAL A 28 -19.60 -11.85 6.31
N LEU A 29 -19.65 -10.54 6.00
CA LEU A 29 -20.85 -9.85 5.57
C LEU A 29 -21.33 -10.29 4.17
N TYR A 30 -20.39 -10.71 3.31
CA TYR A 30 -20.69 -10.94 1.90
C TYR A 30 -20.13 -12.25 1.34
N ALA A 31 -19.05 -12.82 1.88
CA ALA A 31 -18.37 -13.93 1.22
C ALA A 31 -19.23 -15.20 1.07
N LEU A 32 -19.92 -15.64 2.13
CA LEU A 32 -20.78 -16.83 2.06
C LEU A 32 -22.06 -16.56 1.26
N LYS A 33 -22.64 -15.36 1.39
CA LYS A 33 -23.75 -14.89 0.56
C LYS A 33 -23.44 -15.03 -0.94
N GLU A 34 -22.25 -14.64 -1.37
CA GLU A 34 -21.84 -14.69 -2.78
C GLU A 34 -21.67 -16.12 -3.31
N VAL A 35 -21.21 -17.05 -2.48
CA VAL A 35 -21.06 -18.46 -2.89
C VAL A 35 -22.43 -19.09 -3.16
N PHE A 36 -23.38 -18.95 -2.25
CA PHE A 36 -24.72 -19.57 -2.38
C PHE A 36 -25.67 -18.72 -3.23
N GLY A 37 -25.53 -17.39 -3.19
CA GLY A 37 -26.39 -16.46 -3.94
C GLY A 37 -26.13 -16.46 -5.45
N SER A 38 -25.01 -17.02 -5.91
CA SER A 38 -24.67 -17.14 -7.34
C SER A 38 -25.61 -18.08 -8.12
N GLY A 39 -26.39 -18.90 -7.44
CA GLY A 39 -27.29 -19.89 -8.07
C GLY A 39 -26.58 -21.08 -8.71
N HIS A 40 -25.26 -21.16 -8.60
CA HIS A 40 -24.46 -22.28 -9.17
C HIS A 40 -24.40 -23.50 -8.26
N VAL A 41 -24.72 -23.33 -6.97
CA VAL A 41 -24.66 -24.40 -5.97
C VAL A 41 -26.06 -24.88 -5.67
N GLU A 42 -26.31 -26.17 -5.85
CA GLU A 42 -27.51 -26.80 -5.34
C GLU A 42 -27.45 -26.83 -3.81
N PHE A 43 -28.55 -26.41 -3.17
CA PHE A 43 -28.60 -26.32 -1.72
C PHE A 43 -28.85 -27.72 -1.12
N THR A 44 -27.77 -28.44 -0.79
CA THR A 44 -27.79 -29.72 -0.09
C THR A 44 -26.90 -29.64 1.14
N PRO A 45 -27.19 -30.42 2.21
CA PRO A 45 -26.30 -30.46 3.39
C PRO A 45 -24.84 -30.77 3.04
N ASP A 46 -24.60 -31.72 2.14
CA ASP A 46 -23.23 -32.11 1.73
C ASP A 46 -22.49 -30.95 1.05
N ASN A 47 -23.18 -30.16 0.22
CA ASN A 47 -22.61 -28.98 -0.40
C ASN A 47 -22.29 -27.88 0.61
N VAL A 48 -23.14 -27.69 1.63
CA VAL A 48 -22.86 -26.75 2.73
C VAL A 48 -21.60 -27.18 3.48
N PHE A 49 -21.46 -28.47 3.84
CA PHE A 49 -20.24 -28.99 4.48
C PHE A 49 -19.01 -28.83 3.59
N GLY A 50 -19.12 -29.15 2.30
CA GLY A 50 -18.04 -29.01 1.33
C GLY A 50 -17.54 -27.59 1.22
N ILE A 51 -18.45 -26.62 1.07
CA ILE A 51 -18.15 -25.19 0.94
C ILE A 51 -17.51 -24.64 2.21
N LEU A 52 -18.06 -24.94 3.39
CA LEU A 52 -17.47 -24.50 4.66
C LEU A 52 -16.08 -25.11 4.88
N SER A 53 -15.88 -26.36 4.50
CA SER A 53 -14.56 -27.00 4.52
C SER A 53 -13.58 -26.26 3.60
N ILE A 54 -14.00 -25.87 2.39
CA ILE A 54 -13.18 -25.05 1.48
C ILE A 54 -12.84 -23.70 2.11
N PHE A 55 -13.80 -23.00 2.75
CA PHE A 55 -13.55 -21.73 3.47
C PHE A 55 -12.51 -21.91 4.57
N PHE A 56 -12.68 -22.90 5.43
CA PHE A 56 -11.77 -23.17 6.54
C PHE A 56 -10.34 -23.45 6.06
N TRP A 57 -10.20 -24.32 5.04
CA TRP A 57 -8.90 -24.68 4.51
C TRP A 57 -8.28 -23.57 3.67
N THR A 58 -9.07 -22.71 3.02
CA THR A 58 -8.59 -21.51 2.34
C THR A 58 -8.04 -20.51 3.34
N LEU A 59 -8.76 -20.19 4.44
CA LEU A 59 -8.25 -19.35 5.52
C LEU A 59 -6.97 -19.93 6.15
N THR A 60 -6.94 -21.25 6.36
CA THR A 60 -5.78 -21.92 6.91
C THR A 60 -4.59 -21.86 5.96
N THR A 61 -4.77 -22.20 4.69
CA THR A 61 -3.67 -22.29 3.72
C THR A 61 -3.15 -20.92 3.33
N ILE A 62 -4.06 -19.99 2.97
CA ILE A 62 -3.68 -18.68 2.45
C ILE A 62 -3.32 -17.73 3.60
N ILE A 63 -4.20 -17.51 4.55
CA ILE A 63 -3.89 -16.49 5.57
C ILE A 63 -2.92 -17.06 6.61
N SER A 64 -3.20 -18.23 7.22
CA SER A 64 -2.37 -18.73 8.30
C SER A 64 -0.99 -19.18 7.80
N VAL A 65 -0.92 -20.02 6.76
CA VAL A 65 0.37 -20.59 6.30
C VAL A 65 1.10 -19.64 5.37
N LYS A 66 0.46 -19.18 4.27
CA LYS A 66 1.13 -18.31 3.27
C LYS A 66 1.49 -16.95 3.88
N TYR A 67 0.50 -16.18 4.40
CA TYR A 67 0.76 -14.82 4.86
C TYR A 67 1.37 -14.78 6.27
N VAL A 68 0.72 -15.34 7.29
CA VAL A 68 1.12 -15.20 8.69
C VAL A 68 2.39 -15.97 9.03
N MET A 69 2.58 -17.17 8.46
CA MET A 69 3.77 -17.99 8.76
C MET A 69 4.93 -17.77 7.80
N LEU A 70 4.69 -17.59 6.48
CA LEU A 70 5.73 -17.51 5.47
C LEU A 70 6.02 -16.05 5.07
N VAL A 71 5.05 -15.31 4.51
CA VAL A 71 5.24 -13.96 3.96
C VAL A 71 5.67 -12.95 5.03
N LEU A 72 5.11 -12.99 6.24
CA LEU A 72 5.57 -12.15 7.36
C LEU A 72 7.04 -12.37 7.77
N ARG A 73 7.72 -13.40 7.27
CA ARG A 73 9.17 -13.55 7.47
C ARG A 73 10.00 -12.69 6.54
N ALA A 74 9.45 -12.31 5.39
CA ALA A 74 10.08 -11.40 4.44
C ALA A 74 9.97 -9.96 4.96
N ASP A 75 10.92 -9.59 5.76
CA ASP A 75 11.02 -8.38 6.57
C ASP A 75 12.17 -7.54 6.03
N ASN A 76 11.87 -6.35 5.57
CA ASN A 76 12.88 -5.37 5.18
C ASN A 76 13.07 -4.37 6.34
N ASN A 77 13.99 -4.68 7.27
CA ASN A 77 14.30 -3.86 8.44
C ASN A 77 13.05 -3.47 9.27
N GLY A 78 12.18 -4.44 9.52
CA GLY A 78 10.93 -4.24 10.25
C GLY A 78 9.73 -3.91 9.39
N GLU A 79 9.91 -3.57 8.11
CA GLU A 79 8.85 -3.19 7.19
C GLU A 79 8.37 -4.36 6.32
N GLY A 80 7.07 -4.35 6.02
CA GLY A 80 6.41 -5.29 5.14
C GLY A 80 5.67 -4.61 3.99
N GLY A 81 4.80 -5.38 3.34
CA GLY A 81 4.03 -4.96 2.18
C GLY A 81 4.76 -5.21 0.86
N LEU A 82 4.01 -5.08 -0.23
CA LEU A 82 4.49 -5.42 -1.57
C LEU A 82 5.74 -4.62 -1.98
N VAL A 83 5.79 -3.32 -1.62
CA VAL A 83 6.94 -2.45 -1.94
C VAL A 83 8.21 -2.90 -1.18
N ALA A 84 8.08 -3.27 0.10
CA ALA A 84 9.20 -3.81 0.88
C ALA A 84 9.67 -5.15 0.33
N MET A 85 8.76 -6.03 -0.08
CA MET A 85 9.08 -7.31 -0.72
C MET A 85 9.75 -7.11 -2.08
N LEU A 86 9.27 -6.16 -2.87
CA LEU A 86 9.88 -5.77 -4.14
C LEU A 86 11.33 -5.30 -3.94
N ALA A 87 11.57 -4.45 -2.94
CA ALA A 87 12.91 -3.99 -2.60
C ALA A 87 13.83 -5.17 -2.22
N LEU A 88 13.36 -6.10 -1.37
CA LEU A 88 14.11 -7.31 -1.00
C LEU A 88 14.41 -8.19 -2.21
N ALA A 89 13.43 -8.43 -3.08
CA ALA A 89 13.61 -9.23 -4.28
C ALA A 89 14.57 -8.57 -5.28
N SER A 90 14.46 -7.24 -5.48
CA SER A 90 15.35 -6.46 -6.35
C SER A 90 16.80 -6.48 -5.88
N MET A 91 17.02 -6.27 -4.58
CA MET A 91 18.36 -6.33 -3.97
C MET A 91 18.97 -7.73 -4.08
N ALA A 92 18.15 -8.76 -3.92
CA ALA A 92 18.61 -10.15 -4.01
C ALA A 92 19.10 -10.55 -5.41
N VAL A 93 18.66 -9.84 -6.46
CA VAL A 93 19.04 -10.10 -7.87
C VAL A 93 19.78 -8.92 -8.53
N LYS A 94 20.44 -8.06 -7.75
CA LYS A 94 21.12 -6.86 -8.24
C LYS A 94 22.12 -7.15 -9.38
N ASP A 95 22.76 -8.31 -9.36
CA ASP A 95 23.73 -8.74 -10.35
C ASP A 95 23.10 -9.20 -11.69
N LYS A 96 21.76 -9.22 -11.78
CA LYS A 96 20.98 -9.66 -12.95
C LYS A 96 20.05 -8.53 -13.44
N PRO A 97 20.57 -7.52 -14.17
CA PRO A 97 19.83 -6.28 -14.45
C PRO A 97 18.49 -6.50 -15.18
N ARG A 98 18.44 -7.44 -16.15
CA ARG A 98 17.18 -7.75 -16.85
C ARG A 98 16.11 -8.34 -15.91
N LEU A 99 16.52 -9.28 -15.06
CA LEU A 99 15.61 -9.92 -14.09
C LEU A 99 15.14 -8.88 -13.05
N ARG A 100 16.05 -8.05 -12.54
CA ARG A 100 15.72 -6.95 -11.63
C ARG A 100 14.69 -6.02 -12.24
N ASN A 101 14.86 -5.58 -13.49
CA ASN A 101 13.90 -4.70 -14.16
C ASN A 101 12.52 -5.37 -14.33
N ASN A 102 12.47 -6.66 -14.67
CA ASN A 102 11.20 -7.39 -14.78
C ASN A 102 10.49 -7.50 -13.43
N LEU A 103 11.23 -7.76 -12.34
CA LEU A 103 10.66 -7.78 -10.98
C LEU A 103 10.18 -6.39 -10.55
N LEU A 104 10.91 -5.33 -10.90
CA LEU A 104 10.47 -3.96 -10.64
C LEU A 104 9.13 -3.65 -11.33
N VAL A 105 9.02 -3.98 -12.62
CA VAL A 105 7.75 -3.76 -13.37
C VAL A 105 6.62 -4.59 -12.75
N LEU A 106 6.89 -5.86 -12.40
CA LEU A 106 5.89 -6.74 -11.78
C LEU A 106 5.43 -6.21 -10.42
N GLY A 107 6.36 -5.80 -9.56
CA GLY A 107 6.02 -5.25 -8.24
C GLY A 107 5.33 -3.91 -8.31
N ILE A 108 5.70 -3.04 -9.27
CA ILE A 108 4.98 -1.80 -9.54
C ILE A 108 3.55 -2.11 -9.98
N PHE A 109 3.36 -3.11 -10.85
CA PHE A 109 2.02 -3.50 -11.28
C PHE A 109 1.16 -3.97 -10.10
N GLY A 110 1.69 -4.82 -9.21
CA GLY A 110 0.99 -5.20 -7.97
C GLY A 110 0.66 -3.98 -7.10
N THR A 111 1.61 -3.06 -6.94
CA THR A 111 1.36 -1.81 -6.21
C THR A 111 0.22 -0.99 -6.84
N CYS A 112 0.09 -1.00 -8.18
CA CYS A 112 -1.03 -0.33 -8.87
C CYS A 112 -2.36 -1.04 -8.61
N LEU A 113 -2.38 -2.38 -8.52
CA LEU A 113 -3.57 -3.15 -8.18
C LEU A 113 -4.03 -2.92 -6.74
N PHE A 114 -3.10 -2.68 -5.81
CA PHE A 114 -3.42 -2.28 -4.44
C PHE A 114 -4.29 -1.01 -4.38
N TYR A 115 -4.11 -0.05 -5.30
CA TYR A 115 -5.03 1.09 -5.38
C TYR A 115 -6.41 0.68 -5.92
N GLY A 116 -6.46 -0.31 -6.83
CA GLY A 116 -7.73 -0.88 -7.29
C GLY A 116 -8.50 -1.55 -6.15
N ASP A 117 -7.81 -2.32 -5.31
CA ASP A 117 -8.31 -2.88 -4.06
C ASP A 117 -8.77 -1.75 -3.11
N GLY A 118 -7.97 -0.70 -2.97
CA GLY A 118 -8.27 0.49 -2.18
C GLY A 118 -9.55 1.23 -2.60
N VAL A 119 -10.06 1.00 -3.80
CA VAL A 119 -11.36 1.49 -4.27
C VAL A 119 -12.49 0.51 -3.96
N ILE A 120 -12.28 -0.78 -4.22
CA ILE A 120 -13.35 -1.78 -4.10
C ILE A 120 -13.66 -2.10 -2.63
N THR A 121 -12.64 -2.28 -1.80
CA THR A 121 -12.82 -2.70 -0.40
C THR A 121 -13.69 -1.74 0.44
N PRO A 122 -13.47 -0.40 0.46
CA PRO A 122 -14.38 0.49 1.16
C PRO A 122 -15.79 0.49 0.59
N ALA A 123 -15.92 0.37 -0.74
CA ALA A 123 -17.21 0.34 -1.41
C ALA A 123 -18.03 -0.89 -1.00
N ILE A 124 -17.47 -2.10 -1.14
CA ILE A 124 -18.18 -3.35 -0.84
C ILE A 124 -18.45 -3.51 0.65
N SER A 125 -17.48 -3.18 1.51
CA SER A 125 -17.60 -3.38 2.95
C SER A 125 -18.68 -2.47 3.55
N VAL A 126 -18.64 -1.16 3.26
CA VAL A 126 -19.65 -0.23 3.78
C VAL A 126 -21.02 -0.52 3.17
N LEU A 127 -21.09 -0.83 1.87
CA LEU A 127 -22.35 -1.14 1.20
C LEU A 127 -23.00 -2.41 1.80
N SER A 128 -22.22 -3.49 1.99
CA SER A 128 -22.73 -4.74 2.58
C SER A 128 -23.19 -4.57 4.03
N ALA A 129 -22.52 -3.71 4.82
CA ALA A 129 -22.99 -3.39 6.17
C ALA A 129 -24.32 -2.64 6.16
N VAL A 130 -24.48 -1.66 5.26
CA VAL A 130 -25.70 -0.87 5.12
C VAL A 130 -26.84 -1.68 4.49
N GLU A 131 -26.56 -2.65 3.61
CA GLU A 131 -27.54 -3.60 3.08
C GLU A 131 -28.24 -4.41 4.18
N GLY A 132 -27.63 -4.55 5.37
CA GLY A 132 -28.27 -5.13 6.54
C GLY A 132 -29.58 -4.42 6.95
N LEU A 133 -29.77 -3.15 6.59
CA LEU A 133 -31.02 -2.43 6.80
C LEU A 133 -32.18 -3.02 5.97
N GLU A 134 -31.91 -3.63 4.82
CA GLU A 134 -32.94 -4.28 3.99
C GLU A 134 -33.56 -5.49 4.72
N VAL A 135 -32.76 -6.17 5.57
CA VAL A 135 -33.24 -7.29 6.41
C VAL A 135 -34.14 -6.78 7.52
N VAL A 136 -33.89 -5.57 8.07
CA VAL A 136 -34.75 -4.93 9.06
C VAL A 136 -36.10 -4.55 8.44
N SER A 137 -36.08 -3.92 7.26
CA SER A 137 -37.28 -3.60 6.49
C SER A 137 -36.93 -3.34 5.02
N PRO A 138 -37.67 -3.96 4.06
CA PRO A 138 -37.50 -3.71 2.63
C PRO A 138 -37.64 -2.22 2.22
N ALA A 139 -38.33 -1.41 3.04
CA ALA A 139 -38.51 0.02 2.81
C ALA A 139 -37.16 0.78 2.84
N PHE A 140 -36.16 0.26 3.54
CA PHE A 140 -34.83 0.88 3.63
C PHE A 140 -33.98 0.69 2.39
N LYS A 141 -34.32 -0.19 1.46
CA LYS A 141 -33.58 -0.44 0.22
C LYS A 141 -33.21 0.84 -0.54
N ARG A 142 -34.13 1.78 -0.64
CA ARG A 142 -33.91 3.08 -1.32
C ARG A 142 -32.85 3.98 -0.65
N TYR A 143 -32.56 3.75 0.63
CA TYR A 143 -31.63 4.56 1.41
C TYR A 143 -30.22 3.95 1.47
N VAL A 144 -30.04 2.70 1.04
CA VAL A 144 -28.74 1.99 1.13
C VAL A 144 -27.64 2.76 0.41
N ILE A 145 -27.82 3.10 -0.87
CA ILE A 145 -26.82 3.83 -1.64
C ILE A 145 -26.55 5.24 -1.08
N PRO A 146 -27.58 6.10 -0.84
CA PRO A 146 -27.34 7.42 -0.25
C PRO A 146 -26.62 7.36 1.10
N LEU A 147 -27.01 6.44 1.98
CA LEU A 147 -26.39 6.30 3.29
C LEU A 147 -24.93 5.84 3.19
N THR A 148 -24.66 4.86 2.32
CA THR A 148 -23.30 4.41 2.01
C THR A 148 -22.42 5.58 1.54
N LEU A 149 -22.92 6.41 0.62
CA LEU A 149 -22.18 7.57 0.12
C LEU A 149 -21.94 8.62 1.19
N ILE A 150 -22.91 8.86 2.08
CA ILE A 150 -22.76 9.79 3.22
C ILE A 150 -21.69 9.29 4.19
N ILE A 151 -21.71 7.99 4.54
CA ILE A 151 -20.72 7.38 5.43
C ILE A 151 -19.30 7.49 4.83
N LEU A 152 -19.16 7.14 3.55
CA LEU A 152 -17.90 7.22 2.83
C LEU A 152 -17.41 8.67 2.73
N PHE A 153 -18.29 9.62 2.38
CA PHE A 153 -17.94 11.03 2.35
C PHE A 153 -17.44 11.53 3.72
N ALA A 154 -18.15 11.21 4.79
CA ALA A 154 -17.75 11.58 6.15
C ALA A 154 -16.37 10.99 6.50
N LEU A 155 -16.13 9.72 6.15
CA LEU A 155 -14.83 9.06 6.34
C LEU A 155 -13.70 9.80 5.64
N PHE A 156 -13.85 10.11 4.35
CA PHE A 156 -12.82 10.79 3.56
C PHE A 156 -12.63 12.27 3.94
N ALA A 157 -13.69 12.95 4.39
CA ALA A 157 -13.62 14.34 4.84
C ALA A 157 -12.86 14.52 6.16
N VAL A 158 -12.89 13.52 7.05
CA VAL A 158 -12.21 13.56 8.35
C VAL A 158 -10.71 13.22 8.22
N GLN A 159 -10.25 12.58 7.14
CA GLN A 159 -8.86 12.13 6.97
C GLN A 159 -7.81 13.21 7.25
N LYS A 160 -8.06 14.45 6.82
CA LYS A 160 -7.14 15.59 6.99
C LYS A 160 -6.83 15.94 8.45
N HIS A 161 -7.71 15.56 9.39
CA HIS A 161 -7.53 15.85 10.83
C HIS A 161 -6.72 14.76 11.55
N GLY A 162 -6.34 13.68 10.84
CA GLY A 162 -5.63 12.53 11.40
C GLY A 162 -6.52 11.61 12.24
N THR A 163 -6.04 10.39 12.40
CA THR A 163 -6.76 9.33 13.11
C THR A 163 -6.32 9.13 14.57
N GLY A 164 -5.37 9.95 15.05
CA GLY A 164 -4.72 9.75 16.37
C GLY A 164 -5.67 9.73 17.57
N GLY A 165 -6.78 10.48 17.52
CA GLY A 165 -7.81 10.47 18.57
C GLY A 165 -8.76 9.29 18.45
N ILE A 166 -9.26 9.04 17.25
CA ILE A 166 -10.28 8.02 16.93
C ILE A 166 -9.64 6.62 16.86
N GLY A 167 -8.39 6.52 16.44
CA GLY A 167 -7.66 5.24 16.30
C GLY A 167 -7.56 4.43 17.60
N LYS A 168 -7.62 5.09 18.76
CA LYS A 168 -7.66 4.39 20.06
C LYS A 168 -8.94 3.57 20.27
N LEU A 169 -10.01 3.92 19.58
CA LEU A 169 -11.29 3.20 19.63
C LEU A 169 -11.35 2.02 18.65
N PHE A 170 -10.48 1.99 17.65
CA PHE A 170 -10.50 0.94 16.62
C PHE A 170 -10.32 -0.45 17.22
N GLY A 171 -9.30 -0.64 18.06
CA GLY A 171 -9.06 -1.92 18.73
C GLY A 171 -10.27 -2.41 19.54
N PRO A 172 -10.78 -1.65 20.51
CA PRO A 172 -11.96 -2.02 21.29
C PRO A 172 -13.19 -2.33 20.45
N ILE A 173 -13.53 -1.50 19.45
CA ILE A 173 -14.70 -1.71 18.59
C ILE A 173 -14.54 -3.01 17.79
N THR A 174 -13.37 -3.25 17.22
CA THR A 174 -13.11 -4.45 16.41
C THR A 174 -13.07 -5.71 17.27
N VAL A 175 -12.58 -5.65 18.52
CA VAL A 175 -12.68 -6.77 19.47
C VAL A 175 -14.14 -7.09 19.79
N VAL A 176 -14.98 -6.08 20.02
CA VAL A 176 -16.43 -6.28 20.21
C VAL A 176 -17.04 -6.89 18.95
N TRP A 177 -16.64 -6.43 17.77
CA TRP A 177 -17.06 -7.01 16.49
C TRP A 177 -16.74 -8.52 16.42
N PHE A 178 -15.47 -8.92 16.64
CA PHE A 178 -15.07 -10.32 16.63
C PHE A 178 -15.79 -11.15 17.70
N ALA A 179 -16.02 -10.60 18.88
CA ALA A 179 -16.76 -11.28 19.93
C ALA A 179 -18.24 -11.51 19.54
N VAL A 180 -18.89 -10.50 18.93
CA VAL A 180 -20.29 -10.60 18.49
C VAL A 180 -20.43 -11.60 17.35
N ILE A 181 -19.57 -11.56 16.34
CA ILE A 181 -19.68 -12.50 15.22
C ILE A 181 -19.37 -13.94 15.66
N ALA A 182 -18.46 -14.14 16.63
CA ALA A 182 -18.20 -15.45 17.22
C ALA A 182 -19.39 -15.95 18.05
N ALA A 183 -20.02 -15.08 18.84
CA ALA A 183 -21.18 -15.44 19.67
C ALA A 183 -22.39 -15.82 18.80
N LEU A 184 -22.68 -15.06 17.75
CA LEU A 184 -23.73 -15.39 16.78
C LEU A 184 -23.45 -16.72 16.10
N GLY A 185 -22.19 -16.96 15.70
CA GLY A 185 -21.78 -18.24 15.13
C GLY A 185 -21.99 -19.40 16.09
N LEU A 186 -21.54 -19.28 17.34
CA LEU A 186 -21.71 -20.31 18.36
C LEU A 186 -23.18 -20.61 18.66
N TYR A 187 -24.04 -19.59 18.67
CA TYR A 187 -25.47 -19.76 18.91
C TYR A 187 -26.11 -20.71 17.87
N HIS A 188 -25.81 -20.52 16.57
CA HIS A 188 -26.35 -21.36 15.52
C HIS A 188 -25.66 -22.73 15.44
N ILE A 189 -24.35 -22.82 15.72
CA ILE A 189 -23.63 -24.09 15.81
C ILE A 189 -24.21 -24.96 16.92
N ALA A 190 -24.65 -24.37 18.04
CA ALA A 190 -25.27 -25.14 19.13
C ALA A 190 -26.61 -25.80 18.71
N ALA A 191 -27.31 -25.24 17.72
CA ALA A 191 -28.51 -25.85 17.16
C ALA A 191 -28.20 -27.00 16.17
N HIS A 192 -27.09 -26.89 15.41
CA HIS A 192 -26.64 -27.86 14.41
C HIS A 192 -25.15 -28.18 14.60
N PRO A 193 -24.74 -28.87 15.70
CA PRO A 193 -23.34 -29.10 16.03
C PRO A 193 -22.60 -29.98 15.01
N GLU A 194 -23.32 -30.75 14.21
CA GLU A 194 -22.79 -31.55 13.11
C GLU A 194 -22.01 -30.72 12.10
N ILE A 195 -22.29 -29.41 11.97
CA ILE A 195 -21.59 -28.50 11.05
C ILE A 195 -20.07 -28.43 11.32
N LEU A 196 -19.63 -28.72 12.56
CA LEU A 196 -18.23 -28.74 12.92
C LEU A 196 -17.43 -29.84 12.19
N TRP A 197 -18.09 -30.85 11.67
CA TRP A 197 -17.43 -31.88 10.86
C TRP A 197 -16.84 -31.32 9.57
N ALA A 198 -17.33 -30.18 9.08
CA ALA A 198 -16.76 -29.46 7.95
C ALA A 198 -15.31 -28.97 8.17
N ILE A 199 -14.76 -29.04 9.39
CA ILE A 199 -13.33 -28.84 9.66
C ILE A 199 -12.49 -29.92 8.95
N SER A 200 -13.05 -31.13 8.77
CA SER A 200 -12.34 -32.20 8.09
C SER A 200 -12.14 -31.91 6.59
N PRO A 201 -10.90 -32.01 6.05
CA PRO A 201 -10.61 -31.68 4.68
C PRO A 201 -11.29 -32.62 3.67
N HIS A 202 -11.77 -33.80 4.12
CA HIS A 202 -12.40 -34.73 3.21
C HIS A 202 -13.69 -34.18 2.59
N TYR A 203 -14.43 -33.29 3.28
CA TYR A 203 -15.62 -32.64 2.72
C TYR A 203 -15.25 -31.67 1.58
N ALA A 204 -14.17 -30.90 1.74
CA ALA A 204 -13.64 -30.09 0.65
C ALA A 204 -13.23 -30.93 -0.55
N VAL A 205 -12.47 -32.03 -0.30
CA VAL A 205 -12.01 -32.93 -1.36
C VAL A 205 -13.20 -33.64 -2.03
N ALA A 206 -14.17 -34.13 -1.26
CA ALA A 206 -15.38 -34.74 -1.79
C ALA A 206 -16.16 -33.79 -2.69
N PHE A 207 -16.35 -32.53 -2.25
CA PHE A 207 -17.03 -31.52 -3.06
C PHE A 207 -16.27 -31.20 -4.35
N ILE A 208 -14.94 -31.02 -4.29
CA ILE A 208 -14.09 -30.78 -5.48
C ILE A 208 -14.16 -31.93 -6.49
N VAL A 209 -14.20 -33.17 -6.01
CA VAL A 209 -14.23 -34.35 -6.88
C VAL A 209 -15.61 -34.59 -7.46
N ASN A 210 -16.68 -34.41 -6.66
CA ASN A 210 -18.04 -34.69 -7.09
C ASN A 210 -18.60 -33.55 -7.98
N GLU A 211 -18.23 -32.29 -7.68
CA GLU A 211 -18.75 -31.10 -8.34
C GLU A 211 -17.60 -30.19 -8.88
N PRO A 212 -16.74 -30.68 -9.79
CA PRO A 212 -15.54 -29.95 -10.22
C PRO A 212 -15.86 -28.64 -10.95
N SER A 213 -16.91 -28.60 -11.76
CA SER A 213 -17.35 -27.39 -12.48
C SER A 213 -17.90 -26.33 -11.50
N THR A 214 -18.77 -26.75 -10.58
CA THR A 214 -19.32 -25.89 -9.52
C THR A 214 -18.21 -25.37 -8.62
N THR A 215 -17.29 -26.25 -8.22
CA THR A 215 -16.10 -25.86 -7.42
C THR A 215 -15.33 -24.75 -8.11
N PHE A 216 -15.01 -24.92 -9.41
CA PHE A 216 -14.27 -23.92 -10.15
C PHE A 216 -15.00 -22.57 -10.19
N LEU A 217 -16.30 -22.56 -10.39
CA LEU A 217 -17.10 -21.33 -10.42
C LEU A 217 -17.16 -20.63 -9.07
N ILE A 218 -17.30 -21.38 -7.96
CA ILE A 218 -17.40 -20.78 -6.61
C ILE A 218 -16.04 -20.30 -6.05
N LEU A 219 -14.91 -20.82 -6.54
CA LEU A 219 -13.60 -20.36 -6.09
C LEU A 219 -13.44 -18.84 -6.22
N GLY A 220 -14.04 -18.23 -7.24
CA GLY A 220 -14.09 -16.79 -7.42
C GLY A 220 -14.86 -16.03 -6.33
N ALA A 221 -15.76 -16.70 -5.62
CA ALA A 221 -16.44 -16.13 -4.45
C ALA A 221 -15.73 -16.54 -3.14
N VAL A 222 -15.18 -17.76 -3.07
CA VAL A 222 -14.42 -18.24 -1.91
C VAL A 222 -13.23 -17.32 -1.60
N VAL A 223 -12.54 -16.78 -2.62
CA VAL A 223 -11.41 -15.88 -2.41
C VAL A 223 -11.77 -14.65 -1.57
N LEU A 224 -13.04 -14.25 -1.56
CA LEU A 224 -13.50 -13.12 -0.75
C LEU A 224 -13.28 -13.32 0.75
N CYS A 225 -13.19 -14.57 1.25
CA CYS A 225 -12.91 -14.82 2.66
C CYS A 225 -11.45 -14.56 3.06
N VAL A 226 -10.53 -14.44 2.09
CA VAL A 226 -9.09 -14.17 2.33
C VAL A 226 -8.65 -12.79 1.88
N THR A 227 -9.59 -11.93 1.46
CA THR A 227 -9.29 -10.52 1.20
C THR A 227 -8.75 -9.85 2.46
N GLY A 228 -7.84 -8.88 2.29
CA GLY A 228 -7.12 -8.25 3.41
C GLY A 228 -5.84 -8.97 3.85
N GLY A 229 -5.48 -10.11 3.23
CA GLY A 229 -4.21 -10.79 3.50
C GLY A 229 -2.99 -9.93 3.14
N GLU A 230 -3.05 -9.16 2.07
CA GLU A 230 -2.00 -8.21 1.66
C GLU A 230 -1.86 -7.05 2.65
N ALA A 231 -2.98 -6.51 3.14
CA ALA A 231 -3.00 -5.46 4.15
C ALA A 231 -2.30 -5.91 5.45
N LEU A 232 -2.50 -7.18 5.86
CA LEU A 232 -1.83 -7.77 7.01
C LEU A 232 -0.30 -7.70 6.89
N TYR A 233 0.23 -7.94 5.70
CA TYR A 233 1.67 -7.85 5.46
C TYR A 233 2.14 -6.39 5.36
N ALA A 234 1.34 -5.49 4.78
CA ALA A 234 1.66 -4.08 4.69
C ALA A 234 1.78 -3.40 6.07
N ASP A 235 0.92 -3.77 7.01
CA ASP A 235 0.90 -3.18 8.35
C ASP A 235 1.92 -3.79 9.33
N MET A 236 2.73 -4.73 8.87
CA MET A 236 3.76 -5.37 9.70
C MET A 236 4.73 -4.34 10.31
N GLY A 237 5.02 -3.25 9.60
CA GLY A 237 5.91 -2.18 10.07
C GLY A 237 5.38 -1.44 11.30
N HIS A 238 4.07 -1.36 11.47
CA HIS A 238 3.44 -0.64 12.58
C HIS A 238 3.30 -1.47 13.85
N PHE A 239 2.99 -2.76 13.72
CA PHE A 239 2.65 -3.61 14.87
C PHE A 239 3.70 -4.69 15.16
N GLY A 240 4.48 -5.08 14.16
CA GLY A 240 5.44 -6.18 14.24
C GLY A 240 4.79 -7.55 14.09
N LYS A 241 5.62 -8.56 13.82
CA LYS A 241 5.18 -9.94 13.49
C LYS A 241 4.47 -10.66 14.63
N LYS A 242 4.95 -10.49 15.90
CA LYS A 242 4.40 -11.22 17.05
C LYS A 242 2.97 -10.78 17.39
N PRO A 243 2.64 -9.48 17.54
CA PRO A 243 1.27 -9.04 17.78
C PRO A 243 0.29 -9.47 16.69
N ILE A 244 0.69 -9.40 15.41
CA ILE A 244 -0.12 -9.83 14.28
C ILE A 244 -0.44 -11.34 14.38
N ARG A 245 0.57 -12.18 14.65
CA ARG A 245 0.38 -13.62 14.82
C ARG A 245 -0.54 -13.97 15.99
N VAL A 246 -0.33 -13.31 17.13
CA VAL A 246 -1.16 -13.55 18.33
C VAL A 246 -2.61 -13.14 18.04
N ALA A 247 -2.84 -11.99 17.45
CA ALA A 247 -4.17 -11.53 17.06
C ALA A 247 -4.87 -12.52 16.13
N TRP A 248 -4.16 -13.01 15.11
CA TRP A 248 -4.70 -13.98 14.15
C TRP A 248 -5.15 -15.29 14.82
N PHE A 249 -4.22 -15.98 15.47
CA PHE A 249 -4.50 -17.31 15.99
C PHE A 249 -5.38 -17.32 17.24
N ALA A 250 -5.30 -16.29 18.09
CA ALA A 250 -6.06 -16.25 19.34
C ALA A 250 -7.47 -15.68 19.19
N VAL A 251 -7.70 -14.76 18.24
CA VAL A 251 -8.98 -14.01 18.14
C VAL A 251 -9.58 -14.13 16.75
N VAL A 252 -8.88 -13.69 15.72
CA VAL A 252 -9.48 -13.43 14.40
C VAL A 252 -9.89 -14.74 13.71
N MET A 253 -8.95 -15.68 13.52
CA MET A 253 -9.23 -16.95 12.85
C MET A 253 -10.33 -17.76 13.56
N PRO A 254 -10.31 -17.94 14.90
CA PRO A 254 -11.42 -18.59 15.60
C PRO A 254 -12.76 -17.89 15.40
N SER A 255 -12.81 -16.55 15.50
CA SER A 255 -14.06 -15.80 15.35
C SER A 255 -14.64 -15.92 13.94
N LEU A 256 -13.78 -15.82 12.91
CA LEU A 256 -14.21 -15.99 11.51
C LEU A 256 -14.71 -17.41 11.25
N THR A 257 -13.99 -18.42 11.73
CA THR A 257 -14.38 -19.82 11.58
C THR A 257 -15.74 -20.08 12.23
N LEU A 258 -15.92 -19.65 13.48
CA LEU A 258 -17.19 -19.78 14.19
C LEU A 258 -18.32 -19.08 13.45
N ASN A 259 -18.07 -17.89 12.89
CA ASN A 259 -19.08 -17.16 12.17
C ASN A 259 -19.48 -17.84 10.86
N TYR A 260 -18.53 -18.25 9.99
CA TYR A 260 -18.83 -18.96 8.76
C TYR A 260 -19.56 -20.28 9.01
N PHE A 261 -19.15 -21.05 10.02
CA PHE A 261 -19.82 -22.28 10.41
C PHE A 261 -21.21 -22.00 10.97
N GLY A 262 -21.37 -20.91 11.73
CA GLY A 262 -22.69 -20.49 12.21
C GLY A 262 -23.63 -20.08 11.10
N GLN A 263 -23.13 -19.36 10.07
CA GLN A 263 -23.91 -19.06 8.87
C GLN A 263 -24.34 -20.36 8.15
N GLY A 264 -23.42 -21.32 8.01
CA GLY A 264 -23.77 -22.63 7.43
C GLY A 264 -24.77 -23.42 8.26
N ALA A 265 -24.63 -23.39 9.60
CA ALA A 265 -25.61 -24.01 10.50
C ALA A 265 -27.00 -23.38 10.38
N LEU A 266 -27.07 -22.03 10.27
CA LEU A 266 -28.32 -21.33 9.99
C LEU A 266 -28.94 -21.80 8.67
N LEU A 267 -28.12 -21.92 7.61
CA LEU A 267 -28.58 -22.35 6.29
C LEU A 267 -29.15 -23.76 6.30
N LEU A 268 -28.60 -24.72 7.08
CA LEU A 268 -29.13 -26.06 7.23
C LEU A 268 -30.53 -26.05 7.82
N GLY A 269 -30.81 -25.15 8.76
CA GLY A 269 -32.13 -25.01 9.40
C GLY A 269 -33.11 -24.14 8.61
N ASN A 270 -32.60 -23.16 7.87
CA ASN A 270 -33.42 -22.19 7.13
C ASN A 270 -32.76 -21.83 5.77
N PRO A 271 -33.07 -22.54 4.70
CA PRO A 271 -32.55 -22.27 3.36
C PRO A 271 -32.85 -20.87 2.81
N GLU A 272 -33.94 -20.22 3.24
CA GLU A 272 -34.30 -18.87 2.79
C GLU A 272 -33.26 -17.80 3.27
N ALA A 273 -32.50 -18.15 4.29
CA ALA A 273 -31.44 -17.28 4.81
C ALA A 273 -30.29 -17.03 3.80
N VAL A 274 -30.24 -17.73 2.67
CA VAL A 274 -29.27 -17.51 1.58
C VAL A 274 -29.27 -16.06 1.08
N ALA A 275 -30.40 -15.36 1.15
CA ALA A 275 -30.51 -13.96 0.74
C ALA A 275 -29.56 -13.04 1.51
N ASN A 276 -29.39 -13.26 2.81
CA ASN A 276 -28.41 -12.55 3.64
C ASN A 276 -28.05 -13.37 4.90
N PRO A 277 -27.19 -14.40 4.77
CA PRO A 277 -26.92 -15.34 5.86
C PRO A 277 -26.42 -14.66 7.13
N PHE A 278 -25.56 -13.64 6.98
CA PHE A 278 -24.95 -12.98 8.12
C PHE A 278 -25.98 -12.25 9.00
N PHE A 279 -26.77 -11.34 8.44
CA PHE A 279 -27.74 -10.57 9.23
C PHE A 279 -28.91 -11.42 9.72
N MET A 280 -29.25 -12.47 9.01
CA MET A 280 -30.33 -13.39 9.43
C MET A 280 -29.91 -14.33 10.59
N MET A 281 -28.62 -14.35 10.99
CA MET A 281 -28.22 -14.97 12.25
C MET A 281 -28.69 -14.20 13.48
N ALA A 282 -28.97 -12.91 13.34
CA ALA A 282 -29.33 -12.08 14.47
C ALA A 282 -30.83 -12.11 14.77
N PRO A 283 -31.25 -12.18 16.05
CA PRO A 283 -32.63 -11.96 16.42
C PRO A 283 -33.06 -10.52 16.10
N GLU A 284 -34.36 -10.29 15.87
CA GLU A 284 -34.90 -8.98 15.42
C GLU A 284 -34.45 -7.79 16.27
N TRP A 285 -34.38 -7.94 17.60
CA TRP A 285 -33.95 -6.87 18.52
C TRP A 285 -32.47 -6.49 18.35
N LEU A 286 -31.64 -7.40 17.85
CA LEU A 286 -30.19 -7.19 17.67
C LEU A 286 -29.85 -6.67 16.27
N LEU A 287 -30.73 -6.76 15.28
CA LEU A 287 -30.46 -6.39 13.88
C LEU A 287 -29.94 -4.95 13.73
N LEU A 288 -30.66 -3.95 14.27
CA LEU A 288 -30.21 -2.55 14.18
C LEU A 288 -28.88 -2.30 14.90
N PRO A 289 -28.66 -2.76 16.16
CA PRO A 289 -27.34 -2.70 16.79
C PRO A 289 -26.23 -3.39 15.98
N LEU A 290 -26.53 -4.55 15.38
CA LEU A 290 -25.58 -5.30 14.55
C LEU A 290 -25.22 -4.53 13.26
N VAL A 291 -26.19 -3.92 12.57
CA VAL A 291 -25.93 -3.05 11.42
C VAL A 291 -25.06 -1.87 11.82
N GLY A 292 -25.33 -1.24 12.96
CA GLY A 292 -24.49 -0.16 13.51
C GLY A 292 -23.07 -0.61 13.79
N LEU A 293 -22.88 -1.76 14.42
CA LEU A 293 -21.57 -2.33 14.73
C LEU A 293 -20.83 -2.78 13.46
N ALA A 294 -21.52 -3.41 12.49
CA ALA A 294 -20.97 -3.78 11.20
C ALA A 294 -20.51 -2.54 10.43
N THR A 295 -21.32 -1.48 10.42
CA THR A 295 -20.95 -0.20 9.79
C THR A 295 -19.70 0.40 10.44
N ALA A 296 -19.61 0.40 11.78
CA ALA A 296 -18.42 0.86 12.49
C ALA A 296 -17.18 0.02 12.13
N ALA A 297 -17.31 -1.31 12.09
CA ALA A 297 -16.23 -2.22 11.69
C ALA A 297 -15.77 -1.97 10.25
N THR A 298 -16.70 -1.78 9.30
CA THR A 298 -16.37 -1.52 7.88
C THR A 298 -15.75 -0.13 7.66
N VAL A 299 -16.14 0.87 8.45
CA VAL A 299 -15.50 2.20 8.46
C VAL A 299 -14.06 2.08 8.97
N ILE A 300 -13.80 1.29 10.01
CA ILE A 300 -12.45 1.05 10.53
C ILE A 300 -11.60 0.30 9.49
N ALA A 301 -12.14 -0.74 8.86
CA ALA A 301 -11.48 -1.48 7.77
C ALA A 301 -11.10 -0.54 6.61
N SER A 302 -12.04 0.28 6.16
CA SER A 302 -11.82 1.28 5.10
C SER A 302 -10.75 2.30 5.49
N GLN A 303 -10.74 2.74 6.76
CA GLN A 303 -9.74 3.66 7.28
C GLN A 303 -8.32 3.08 7.19
N ALA A 304 -8.13 1.83 7.58
CA ALA A 304 -6.85 1.14 7.53
C ALA A 304 -6.31 1.10 6.09
N LEU A 305 -7.16 0.76 5.13
CA LEU A 305 -6.79 0.69 3.72
C LEU A 305 -6.43 2.06 3.12
N ILE A 306 -7.19 3.13 3.46
CA ILE A 306 -6.89 4.51 3.03
C ILE A 306 -5.52 4.93 3.56
N THR A 307 -5.22 4.66 4.82
CA THR A 307 -3.91 4.95 5.43
C THR A 307 -2.80 4.15 4.76
N GLY A 308 -3.07 2.88 4.45
CA GLY A 308 -2.18 2.02 3.66
C GLY A 308 -1.87 2.62 2.28
N ALA A 309 -2.88 3.13 1.57
CA ALA A 309 -2.71 3.78 0.28
C ALA A 309 -1.83 5.04 0.36
N PHE A 310 -1.97 5.86 1.42
CA PHE A 310 -1.06 7.00 1.63
C PHE A 310 0.37 6.55 1.89
N SER A 311 0.57 5.51 2.72
CA SER A 311 1.90 4.97 3.02
C SER A 311 2.58 4.41 1.79
N VAL A 312 1.87 3.62 0.98
CA VAL A 312 2.35 3.08 -0.30
C VAL A 312 2.67 4.21 -1.27
N THR A 313 1.82 5.25 -1.35
CA THR A 313 2.08 6.42 -2.21
C THR A 313 3.38 7.12 -1.81
N LYS A 314 3.61 7.36 -0.51
CA LYS A 314 4.87 7.97 -0.02
C LYS A 314 6.08 7.13 -0.42
N GLN A 315 6.03 5.81 -0.24
CA GLN A 315 7.10 4.89 -0.62
C GLN A 315 7.39 4.94 -2.13
N VAL A 316 6.34 4.90 -2.95
CA VAL A 316 6.45 4.96 -4.43
C VAL A 316 7.04 6.29 -4.91
N VAL A 317 6.67 7.41 -4.28
CA VAL A 317 7.25 8.74 -4.54
C VAL A 317 8.75 8.76 -4.21
N GLN A 318 9.13 8.22 -3.06
CA GLN A 318 10.53 8.21 -2.63
C GLN A 318 11.40 7.25 -3.46
N LEU A 319 10.84 6.12 -3.90
CA LEU A 319 11.50 5.23 -4.86
C LEU A 319 11.56 5.81 -6.29
N GLY A 320 10.92 6.96 -6.53
CA GLY A 320 11.01 7.68 -7.78
C GLY A 320 10.06 7.22 -8.89
N PHE A 321 9.01 6.47 -8.56
CA PHE A 321 8.00 6.01 -9.51
C PHE A 321 6.80 6.96 -9.66
N LEU A 322 6.66 7.93 -8.77
CA LEU A 322 5.68 9.01 -8.86
C LEU A 322 6.37 10.38 -8.63
N PRO A 323 5.78 11.47 -9.13
CA PRO A 323 6.25 12.82 -8.81
C PRO A 323 6.13 13.10 -7.31
N ARG A 324 6.89 14.08 -6.84
CA ARG A 324 6.76 14.57 -5.47
C ARG A 324 5.34 15.11 -5.26
N LEU A 325 4.57 14.45 -4.42
CA LEU A 325 3.24 14.87 -4.01
C LEU A 325 3.31 15.63 -2.69
N GLN A 326 2.31 16.48 -2.45
CA GLN A 326 2.17 17.15 -1.17
C GLN A 326 1.77 16.13 -0.10
N VAL A 327 2.67 15.87 0.84
CA VAL A 327 2.45 15.01 2.00
C VAL A 327 2.26 15.90 3.23
N MET A 328 1.16 15.74 3.93
CA MET A 328 0.86 16.48 5.15
C MET A 328 0.95 15.52 6.34
N HIS A 329 1.75 15.85 7.35
CA HIS A 329 1.77 15.12 8.62
C HIS A 329 0.61 15.56 9.47
N THR A 330 -0.25 14.63 9.88
CA THR A 330 -1.44 14.91 10.69
C THR A 330 -1.20 14.74 12.19
N SER A 331 -0.03 14.21 12.59
CA SER A 331 0.37 14.06 13.98
C SER A 331 1.82 14.51 14.19
N VAL A 332 2.05 15.28 15.26
CA VAL A 332 3.41 15.68 15.68
C VAL A 332 4.13 14.53 16.41
N LYS A 333 3.36 13.59 16.99
CA LYS A 333 3.91 12.47 17.79
C LYS A 333 4.17 11.22 16.95
N ASP A 334 3.35 10.99 15.94
CA ASP A 334 3.40 9.80 15.09
C ASP A 334 3.72 10.23 13.65
N THR A 335 4.97 10.20 13.28
CA THR A 335 5.46 10.58 11.94
C THR A 335 4.89 9.70 10.81
N GLY A 336 4.34 8.53 11.15
CA GLY A 336 3.66 7.63 10.21
C GLY A 336 2.24 8.07 9.82
N GLN A 337 1.64 9.04 10.52
CA GLN A 337 0.30 9.53 10.19
C GLN A 337 0.38 10.64 9.14
N ILE A 338 0.22 10.25 7.89
CA ILE A 338 0.30 11.14 6.72
C ILE A 338 -1.05 11.26 6.01
N TYR A 339 -1.25 12.40 5.37
CA TYR A 339 -2.39 12.70 4.53
C TYR A 339 -1.93 13.22 3.16
N ILE A 340 -2.44 12.65 2.09
CA ILE A 340 -2.13 13.04 0.72
C ILE A 340 -3.43 13.45 0.00
N PRO A 341 -3.71 14.77 -0.15
CA PRO A 341 -5.00 15.27 -0.63
C PRO A 341 -5.43 14.69 -1.98
N VAL A 342 -4.52 14.60 -2.93
CA VAL A 342 -4.79 14.10 -4.29
C VAL A 342 -5.21 12.63 -4.26
N VAL A 343 -4.53 11.81 -3.46
CA VAL A 343 -4.86 10.38 -3.32
C VAL A 343 -6.19 10.22 -2.59
N ASN A 344 -6.41 10.98 -1.51
CA ASN A 344 -7.65 10.92 -0.73
C ASN A 344 -8.88 11.19 -1.62
N TRP A 345 -8.91 12.32 -2.29
CA TRP A 345 -10.06 12.71 -3.09
C TRP A 345 -10.16 11.93 -4.41
N GLY A 346 -9.02 11.48 -4.95
CA GLY A 346 -8.98 10.58 -6.10
C GLY A 346 -9.61 9.21 -5.78
N LEU A 347 -9.22 8.60 -4.66
CA LEU A 347 -9.83 7.35 -4.18
C LEU A 347 -11.32 7.55 -3.90
N PHE A 348 -11.71 8.62 -3.21
CA PHE A 348 -13.12 8.91 -2.94
C PHE A 348 -13.95 9.00 -4.23
N ALA A 349 -13.46 9.74 -5.25
CA ALA A 349 -14.16 9.86 -6.52
C ALA A 349 -14.35 8.49 -7.22
N LEU A 350 -13.31 7.65 -7.20
CA LEU A 350 -13.37 6.30 -7.78
C LEU A 350 -14.31 5.37 -6.97
N ILE A 351 -14.34 5.50 -5.65
CA ILE A 351 -15.25 4.74 -4.77
C ILE A 351 -16.71 5.15 -5.04
N VAL A 352 -17.00 6.45 -5.15
CA VAL A 352 -18.33 6.94 -5.53
C VAL A 352 -18.73 6.38 -6.88
N LEU A 353 -17.81 6.41 -7.86
CA LEU A 353 -18.07 5.83 -9.18
C LEU A 353 -18.37 4.33 -9.08
N ALA A 354 -17.62 3.57 -8.30
CA ALA A 354 -17.84 2.14 -8.07
C ALA A 354 -19.23 1.88 -7.45
N VAL A 355 -19.58 2.58 -6.36
CA VAL A 355 -20.88 2.42 -5.68
C VAL A 355 -22.03 2.76 -6.62
N MET A 356 -21.94 3.84 -7.40
CA MET A 356 -22.99 4.26 -8.34
C MET A 356 -23.13 3.33 -9.54
N MET A 357 -22.04 2.70 -9.97
CA MET A 357 -22.02 1.81 -11.13
C MET A 357 -22.52 0.40 -10.76
N PHE A 358 -22.03 -0.16 -9.67
CA PHE A 358 -22.36 -1.53 -9.26
C PHE A 358 -23.61 -1.64 -8.40
N LYS A 359 -23.94 -0.64 -7.59
CA LYS A 359 -25.18 -0.48 -6.80
C LYS A 359 -25.47 -1.56 -5.73
N SER A 360 -24.76 -2.67 -5.71
CA SER A 360 -24.92 -3.76 -4.73
C SER A 360 -23.58 -4.36 -4.34
N SER A 361 -23.49 -4.91 -3.13
CA SER A 361 -22.30 -5.62 -2.66
C SER A 361 -21.97 -6.84 -3.53
N SER A 362 -23.00 -7.55 -4.02
CA SER A 362 -22.81 -8.71 -4.90
C SER A 362 -22.17 -8.36 -6.24
N ASN A 363 -22.58 -7.25 -6.87
CA ASN A 363 -21.94 -6.81 -8.11
C ASN A 363 -20.49 -6.34 -7.87
N LEU A 364 -20.21 -5.70 -6.72
CA LEU A 364 -18.86 -5.31 -6.34
C LEU A 364 -17.97 -6.53 -6.04
N ALA A 365 -18.54 -7.60 -5.49
CA ALA A 365 -17.84 -8.86 -5.24
C ALA A 365 -17.28 -9.48 -6.53
N ALA A 366 -18.01 -9.38 -7.66
CA ALA A 366 -17.53 -9.81 -8.96
C ALA A 366 -16.33 -8.98 -9.46
N ALA A 367 -16.30 -7.69 -9.12
CA ALA A 367 -15.18 -6.81 -9.45
C ALA A 367 -13.93 -7.06 -8.58
N TYR A 368 -14.11 -7.53 -7.35
CA TYR A 368 -13.07 -7.58 -6.33
C TYR A 368 -12.02 -8.67 -6.57
N GLY A 369 -12.47 -9.89 -6.84
CA GLY A 369 -11.65 -11.09 -6.79
C GLY A 369 -10.43 -11.07 -7.72
N ILE A 370 -10.54 -10.50 -8.94
CA ILE A 370 -9.44 -10.57 -9.92
C ILE A 370 -8.24 -9.71 -9.51
N ALA A 371 -8.46 -8.56 -8.90
CA ALA A 371 -7.36 -7.69 -8.45
C ALA A 371 -6.60 -8.35 -7.31
N VAL A 372 -7.32 -8.83 -6.29
CA VAL A 372 -6.74 -9.51 -5.13
C VAL A 372 -5.97 -10.77 -5.56
N CYS A 373 -6.54 -11.63 -6.40
CA CYS A 373 -5.85 -12.83 -6.88
C CYS A 373 -4.58 -12.49 -7.67
N THR A 374 -4.60 -11.43 -8.48
CA THR A 374 -3.41 -11.01 -9.23
C THR A 374 -2.32 -10.52 -8.29
N ASP A 375 -2.67 -9.76 -7.25
CA ASP A 375 -1.72 -9.28 -6.25
C ASP A 375 -1.16 -10.44 -5.42
N MET A 376 -2.00 -11.41 -5.03
CA MET A 376 -1.57 -12.65 -4.37
C MET A 376 -0.57 -13.45 -5.20
N MET A 377 -0.77 -13.56 -6.53
CA MET A 377 0.17 -14.22 -7.43
C MET A 377 1.50 -13.47 -7.51
N ILE A 378 1.47 -12.13 -7.61
CA ILE A 378 2.67 -11.29 -7.63
C ILE A 378 3.46 -11.46 -6.32
N THR A 379 2.79 -11.42 -5.18
CA THR A 379 3.39 -11.65 -3.87
C THR A 379 4.05 -13.04 -3.80
N THR A 380 3.40 -14.07 -4.34
CA THR A 380 3.96 -15.43 -4.39
C THR A 380 5.22 -15.50 -5.26
N ILE A 381 5.20 -14.83 -6.43
CA ILE A 381 6.37 -14.76 -7.33
C ILE A 381 7.52 -14.02 -6.63
N LEU A 382 7.28 -12.85 -6.04
CA LEU A 382 8.31 -12.10 -5.33
C LEU A 382 8.87 -12.89 -4.13
N THR A 383 7.99 -13.60 -3.41
CA THR A 383 8.38 -14.47 -2.29
C THR A 383 9.34 -15.57 -2.75
N PHE A 384 9.15 -16.18 -3.94
CA PHE A 384 10.09 -17.13 -4.51
C PHE A 384 11.49 -16.53 -4.63
N PHE A 385 11.61 -15.31 -5.17
CA PHE A 385 12.91 -14.66 -5.32
C PHE A 385 13.57 -14.33 -3.98
N VAL A 386 12.79 -13.89 -2.99
CA VAL A 386 13.28 -13.64 -1.63
C VAL A 386 13.79 -14.94 -1.00
N ILE A 387 13.01 -16.02 -1.04
CA ILE A 387 13.40 -17.31 -0.45
C ILE A 387 14.65 -17.87 -1.15
N ARG A 388 14.69 -17.80 -2.49
CA ARG A 388 15.79 -18.37 -3.27
C ARG A 388 17.09 -17.59 -3.16
N TYR A 389 17.03 -16.28 -3.30
CA TYR A 389 18.22 -15.45 -3.46
C TYR A 389 18.63 -14.69 -2.18
N SER A 390 17.67 -14.26 -1.37
CA SER A 390 17.95 -13.60 -0.09
C SER A 390 18.18 -14.62 1.03
N TRP A 391 17.26 -15.57 1.21
CA TRP A 391 17.41 -16.62 2.24
C TRP A 391 18.26 -17.82 1.81
N LYS A 392 18.59 -17.92 0.52
CA LYS A 392 19.49 -18.95 -0.06
C LYS A 392 19.03 -20.39 0.14
N TYR A 393 17.72 -20.64 0.22
CA TYR A 393 17.19 -22.00 0.30
C TYR A 393 17.41 -22.78 -1.02
N PRO A 394 17.48 -24.13 -1.00
CA PRO A 394 17.65 -24.94 -2.18
C PRO A 394 16.45 -24.80 -3.14
N LEU A 395 16.72 -24.88 -4.45
CA LEU A 395 15.72 -24.58 -5.49
C LEU A 395 14.47 -25.49 -5.39
N TRP A 396 14.66 -26.78 -5.10
CA TRP A 396 13.54 -27.73 -4.99
C TRP A 396 12.55 -27.33 -3.89
N LEU A 397 13.06 -26.86 -2.75
CA LEU A 397 12.23 -26.40 -1.64
C LEU A 397 11.48 -25.10 -1.99
N CYS A 398 12.18 -24.17 -2.69
CA CYS A 398 11.55 -22.95 -3.17
C CYS A 398 10.40 -23.27 -4.13
N ILE A 399 10.64 -24.14 -5.13
CA ILE A 399 9.62 -24.53 -6.11
C ILE A 399 8.46 -25.28 -5.43
N PHE A 400 8.75 -26.20 -4.52
CA PHE A 400 7.69 -26.94 -3.83
C PHE A 400 6.80 -26.00 -3.00
N THR A 401 7.40 -25.12 -2.17
CA THR A 401 6.65 -24.23 -1.29
C THR A 401 5.88 -23.16 -2.05
N THR A 402 6.58 -22.40 -2.91
CA THR A 402 5.93 -21.30 -3.63
C THR A 402 5.10 -21.80 -4.81
N GLY A 403 5.49 -22.92 -5.44
CA GLY A 403 4.72 -23.55 -6.50
C GLY A 403 3.36 -24.05 -6.04
N PHE A 404 3.27 -24.62 -4.83
CA PHE A 404 1.98 -24.98 -4.23
C PHE A 404 1.07 -23.76 -4.09
N PHE A 405 1.56 -22.68 -3.46
CA PHE A 405 0.75 -21.45 -3.30
C PHE A 405 0.41 -20.81 -4.64
N PHE A 406 1.35 -20.83 -5.59
CA PHE A 406 1.11 -20.32 -6.93
C PHE A 406 0.00 -21.09 -7.66
N ALA A 407 -0.05 -22.41 -7.50
CA ALA A 407 -1.11 -23.24 -8.09
C ALA A 407 -2.49 -22.91 -7.48
N VAL A 408 -2.55 -22.68 -6.16
CA VAL A 408 -3.79 -22.26 -5.49
C VAL A 408 -4.20 -20.85 -5.95
N ASP A 409 -3.26 -19.89 -5.96
CA ASP A 409 -3.52 -18.52 -6.43
C ASP A 409 -4.00 -18.53 -7.90
N LEU A 410 -3.39 -19.36 -8.75
CA LEU A 410 -3.77 -19.51 -10.15
C LEU A 410 -5.18 -20.07 -10.32
N ALA A 411 -5.59 -21.02 -9.48
CA ALA A 411 -6.96 -21.55 -9.48
C ALA A 411 -7.98 -20.46 -9.13
N PHE A 412 -7.72 -19.66 -8.09
CA PHE A 412 -8.55 -18.51 -7.74
C PHE A 412 -8.58 -17.46 -8.86
N TRP A 413 -7.43 -17.15 -9.42
CA TRP A 413 -7.32 -16.17 -10.50
C TRP A 413 -8.09 -16.62 -11.76
N ALA A 414 -7.93 -17.88 -12.16
CA ALA A 414 -8.61 -18.43 -13.32
C ALA A 414 -10.14 -18.45 -13.14
N SER A 415 -10.63 -18.75 -11.94
CA SER A 415 -12.06 -18.66 -11.61
C SER A 415 -12.56 -17.21 -11.72
N ASN A 416 -11.82 -16.24 -11.15
CA ASN A 416 -12.21 -14.83 -11.21
C ASN A 416 -12.12 -14.24 -12.62
N LEU A 417 -11.31 -14.83 -13.52
CA LEU A 417 -11.22 -14.40 -14.92
C LEU A 417 -12.58 -14.55 -15.64
N LEU A 418 -13.41 -15.50 -15.24
CA LEU A 418 -14.77 -15.65 -15.79
C LEU A 418 -15.65 -14.44 -15.49
N LYS A 419 -15.41 -13.76 -14.34
CA LYS A 419 -16.13 -12.57 -13.91
C LYS A 419 -15.54 -11.26 -14.46
N LEU A 420 -14.56 -11.36 -15.39
CA LEU A 420 -13.88 -10.17 -15.93
C LEU A 420 -14.87 -9.16 -16.52
N PHE A 421 -15.82 -9.62 -17.32
CA PHE A 421 -16.81 -8.75 -17.97
C PHE A 421 -17.97 -8.35 -17.05
N GLU A 422 -18.18 -9.06 -15.94
CA GLU A 422 -19.22 -8.75 -14.95
C GLU A 422 -18.80 -7.63 -13.98
N GLY A 423 -17.53 -7.27 -13.97
CA GLY A 423 -17.00 -6.20 -13.11
C GLY A 423 -15.50 -6.24 -12.88
N GLY A 424 -14.84 -7.38 -13.08
CA GLY A 424 -13.41 -7.57 -12.84
C GLY A 424 -12.50 -6.65 -13.65
N TRP A 425 -12.98 -6.12 -14.77
CA TRP A 425 -12.25 -5.14 -15.58
C TRP A 425 -12.01 -3.82 -14.85
N PHE A 426 -12.89 -3.42 -13.92
CA PHE A 426 -12.86 -2.10 -13.28
C PHE A 426 -11.56 -1.84 -12.48
N PRO A 427 -11.16 -2.67 -11.50
CA PRO A 427 -9.90 -2.47 -10.78
C PRO A 427 -8.67 -2.65 -11.69
N LEU A 428 -8.75 -3.49 -12.72
CA LEU A 428 -7.66 -3.65 -13.68
C LEU A 428 -7.43 -2.39 -14.52
N VAL A 429 -8.50 -1.70 -14.92
CA VAL A 429 -8.40 -0.42 -15.64
C VAL A 429 -7.80 0.66 -14.75
N ILE A 430 -8.19 0.72 -13.48
CA ILE A 430 -7.59 1.64 -12.49
C ILE A 430 -6.09 1.32 -12.34
N GLY A 431 -5.75 0.06 -12.09
CA GLY A 431 -4.36 -0.38 -11.97
C GLY A 431 -3.54 -0.09 -13.22
N ALA A 432 -4.08 -0.34 -14.41
CA ALA A 432 -3.42 -0.04 -15.69
C ALA A 432 -3.20 1.48 -15.88
N ALA A 433 -4.18 2.31 -15.54
CA ALA A 433 -4.05 3.76 -15.63
C ALA A 433 -2.93 4.28 -14.71
N ILE A 434 -2.89 3.80 -13.45
CA ILE A 434 -1.84 4.15 -12.48
C ILE A 434 -0.49 3.62 -12.96
N LEU A 435 -0.42 2.40 -13.50
CA LEU A 435 0.80 1.83 -14.06
C LEU A 435 1.36 2.69 -15.18
N VAL A 436 0.51 3.16 -16.09
CA VAL A 436 0.91 4.07 -17.19
C VAL A 436 1.49 5.38 -16.62
N LEU A 437 0.88 5.95 -15.57
CA LEU A 437 1.42 7.13 -14.90
C LEU A 437 2.81 6.85 -14.30
N MET A 438 2.96 5.75 -13.56
CA MET A 438 4.22 5.38 -12.91
C MET A 438 5.34 5.09 -13.92
N LEU A 439 5.06 4.32 -14.97
CA LEU A 439 6.03 4.03 -16.01
C LEU A 439 6.40 5.29 -16.81
N THR A 440 5.44 6.17 -17.08
CA THR A 440 5.73 7.44 -17.77
C THR A 440 6.61 8.35 -16.93
N TRP A 441 6.37 8.42 -15.62
CA TRP A 441 7.22 9.18 -14.71
C TRP A 441 8.64 8.61 -14.63
N ARG A 442 8.78 7.29 -14.46
CA ARG A 442 10.09 6.61 -14.43
C ARG A 442 10.90 6.86 -15.69
N ASP A 443 10.29 6.56 -16.84
CA ASP A 443 10.98 6.67 -18.14
C ASP A 443 11.33 8.14 -18.45
N GLY A 444 10.42 9.09 -18.12
CA GLY A 444 10.68 10.52 -18.28
C GLY A 444 11.82 11.03 -17.41
N ARG A 445 11.92 10.54 -16.17
CA ARG A 445 13.06 10.86 -15.29
C ARG A 445 14.37 10.29 -15.82
N GLU A 446 14.36 9.07 -16.34
CA GLU A 446 15.55 8.43 -16.91
C GLU A 446 16.07 9.23 -18.11
N ILE A 447 15.19 9.66 -19.01
CA ILE A 447 15.54 10.53 -20.15
C ILE A 447 16.08 11.88 -19.65
N LEU A 448 15.42 12.49 -18.66
CA LEU A 448 15.87 13.77 -18.09
C LEU A 448 17.26 13.65 -17.45
N HIS A 449 17.54 12.58 -16.71
CA HIS A 449 18.87 12.35 -16.15
C HIS A 449 19.92 12.14 -17.24
N ALA A 450 19.63 11.29 -18.24
CA ALA A 450 20.56 11.05 -19.34
C ALA A 450 20.91 12.34 -20.11
N LYS A 451 19.94 13.23 -20.34
CA LYS A 451 20.21 14.53 -20.99
C LYS A 451 21.06 15.44 -20.12
N ARG A 452 20.79 15.51 -18.82
CA ARG A 452 21.61 16.31 -17.90
C ARG A 452 23.05 15.83 -17.82
N ASP A 453 23.25 14.52 -17.83
CA ASP A 453 24.60 13.93 -17.78
C ASP A 453 25.40 14.22 -19.05
N LEU A 454 24.76 14.30 -20.22
CA LEU A 454 25.40 14.67 -21.48
C LEU A 454 25.89 16.12 -21.51
N ASP A 455 25.16 17.04 -20.87
CA ASP A 455 25.49 18.47 -20.80
C ASP A 455 26.32 18.84 -19.56
N SER A 456 26.67 17.88 -18.72
CA SER A 456 27.34 18.12 -17.44
C SER A 456 28.85 18.20 -17.57
N MET A 457 29.45 19.15 -16.84
CA MET A 457 30.90 19.27 -16.64
C MET A 457 31.29 18.61 -15.32
N GLU A 458 32.53 18.08 -15.25
CA GLU A 458 33.06 17.56 -14.01
C GLU A 458 33.30 18.69 -13.00
N LEU A 459 32.86 18.50 -11.74
CA LEU A 459 32.87 19.53 -10.71
C LEU A 459 34.31 19.99 -10.36
N ASN A 460 35.25 19.05 -10.21
CA ASN A 460 36.63 19.38 -9.81
C ASN A 460 37.30 20.20 -10.89
N GLU A 461 37.29 19.74 -12.15
CA GLU A 461 37.91 20.46 -13.28
C GLU A 461 37.29 21.86 -13.46
N PHE A 462 35.98 21.97 -13.25
CA PHE A 462 35.29 23.25 -13.31
C PHE A 462 35.70 24.20 -12.19
N LEU A 463 35.82 23.73 -10.94
CA LEU A 463 36.26 24.55 -9.82
C LEU A 463 37.71 25.04 -10.05
N ASP A 464 38.61 24.17 -10.47
CA ASP A 464 39.97 24.53 -10.80
C ASP A 464 40.01 25.65 -11.84
N ALA A 465 39.22 25.54 -12.90
CA ALA A 465 39.15 26.58 -13.92
C ALA A 465 38.56 27.90 -13.39
N VAL A 466 37.54 27.86 -12.55
CA VAL A 466 36.91 29.06 -11.95
C VAL A 466 37.88 29.77 -11.01
N PHE A 467 38.71 29.03 -10.28
CA PHE A 467 39.64 29.60 -9.32
C PHE A 467 40.96 30.09 -9.96
N LEU A 468 41.19 29.84 -11.25
CA LEU A 468 42.26 30.57 -11.99
C LEU A 468 41.96 32.07 -12.09
N ALA A 469 40.69 32.47 -12.12
CA ALA A 469 40.22 33.84 -12.05
C ALA A 469 39.05 33.95 -11.06
N PRO A 470 39.37 33.96 -9.73
CA PRO A 470 38.34 33.75 -8.71
C PRO A 470 37.27 34.85 -8.73
N PRO A 471 35.97 34.47 -8.68
CA PRO A 471 34.87 35.42 -8.58
C PRO A 471 34.87 36.11 -7.21
N THR A 472 34.12 37.22 -7.12
CA THR A 472 33.93 37.90 -5.82
C THR A 472 33.33 36.95 -4.79
N ARG A 473 33.98 36.86 -3.62
CA ARG A 473 33.48 36.05 -2.50
C ARG A 473 32.58 36.89 -1.62
N VAL A 474 31.41 36.32 -1.27
CA VAL A 474 30.46 36.91 -0.33
C VAL A 474 30.39 36.07 0.94
N SER A 475 30.17 36.72 2.08
CA SER A 475 30.12 36.02 3.38
C SER A 475 28.95 35.01 3.46
N GLY A 476 29.19 33.93 4.21
CA GLY A 476 28.19 32.89 4.46
C GLY A 476 28.42 31.61 3.66
N THR A 477 27.41 30.74 3.74
CA THR A 477 27.47 29.39 3.14
C THR A 477 26.41 29.25 2.03
N ALA A 478 26.86 28.79 0.86
CA ALA A 478 25.95 28.37 -0.21
C ALA A 478 25.82 26.83 -0.25
N VAL A 479 24.61 26.35 -0.25
CA VAL A 479 24.27 24.93 -0.41
C VAL A 479 23.64 24.73 -1.79
N PHE A 480 24.38 24.17 -2.73
CA PHE A 480 23.91 23.86 -4.08
C PHE A 480 23.37 22.43 -4.12
N LEU A 481 22.06 22.27 -4.28
CA LEU A 481 21.45 20.95 -4.42
C LEU A 481 21.66 20.41 -5.84
N THR A 482 22.20 19.20 -5.93
CA THR A 482 22.52 18.54 -7.21
C THR A 482 21.80 17.20 -7.33
N SER A 483 21.40 16.85 -8.55
CA SER A 483 20.80 15.55 -8.86
C SER A 483 21.81 14.44 -9.14
N GLY A 484 23.07 14.80 -9.46
CA GLY A 484 24.16 13.87 -9.75
C GLY A 484 25.40 14.18 -8.89
N MET A 485 26.20 13.17 -8.61
CA MET A 485 27.50 13.35 -7.94
C MET A 485 28.59 13.72 -8.96
N GLY A 486 29.54 14.58 -8.52
CA GLY A 486 30.71 14.91 -9.33
C GLY A 486 30.45 15.87 -10.51
N HIS A 487 29.21 16.31 -10.70
CA HIS A 487 28.83 17.22 -11.78
C HIS A 487 28.52 18.63 -11.27
N VAL A 488 28.75 19.62 -12.11
CA VAL A 488 28.48 21.03 -11.79
C VAL A 488 26.97 21.27 -11.72
N PRO A 489 26.43 21.75 -10.58
CA PRO A 489 25.02 22.09 -10.49
C PRO A 489 24.63 23.25 -11.42
N ASN A 490 23.53 23.14 -12.17
CA ASN A 490 23.04 24.22 -13.01
C ASN A 490 22.79 25.52 -12.22
N ALA A 491 22.36 25.40 -10.96
CA ALA A 491 22.20 26.55 -10.08
C ALA A 491 23.52 27.30 -9.82
N LEU A 492 24.65 26.59 -9.74
CA LEU A 492 25.97 27.21 -9.63
C LEU A 492 26.33 27.98 -10.91
N LEU A 493 26.14 27.37 -12.09
CA LEU A 493 26.41 28.00 -13.38
C LEU A 493 25.60 29.28 -13.55
N HIS A 494 24.30 29.24 -13.23
CA HIS A 494 23.43 30.41 -13.27
C HIS A 494 23.84 31.49 -12.28
N ASN A 495 24.22 31.10 -11.03
CA ASN A 495 24.69 32.05 -10.04
C ASN A 495 26.00 32.76 -10.49
N LEU A 496 26.94 32.02 -11.00
CA LEU A 496 28.20 32.58 -11.52
C LEU A 496 27.99 33.45 -12.75
N LYS A 497 27.11 33.02 -13.69
CA LYS A 497 26.85 33.77 -14.93
C LYS A 497 26.14 35.10 -14.65
N HIS A 498 25.14 35.12 -13.79
CA HIS A 498 24.27 36.28 -13.60
C HIS A 498 24.72 37.17 -12.43
N ASN A 499 25.05 36.56 -11.28
CA ASN A 499 25.43 37.30 -10.07
C ASN A 499 26.92 37.52 -9.96
N LYS A 500 27.79 36.69 -10.64
CA LYS A 500 29.25 36.78 -10.66
C LYS A 500 29.89 36.67 -9.27
N VAL A 501 29.21 36.01 -8.34
CA VAL A 501 29.67 35.84 -6.95
C VAL A 501 29.71 34.38 -6.57
N LEU A 502 30.53 34.04 -5.58
CA LEU A 502 30.57 32.74 -4.92
C LEU A 502 30.68 32.99 -3.41
N HIS A 503 30.03 32.13 -2.60
CA HIS A 503 30.11 32.26 -1.13
C HIS A 503 31.49 31.82 -0.61
N GLU A 504 31.82 32.28 0.58
CA GLU A 504 33.07 31.87 1.25
C GLU A 504 33.14 30.36 1.44
N GLN A 505 32.01 29.74 1.75
CA GLN A 505 31.87 28.29 1.88
C GLN A 505 30.78 27.78 0.91
N ASN A 506 31.09 26.72 0.18
CA ASN A 506 30.16 26.14 -0.80
C ASN A 506 30.02 24.63 -0.61
N LEU A 507 28.78 24.15 -0.44
CA LEU A 507 28.46 22.75 -0.30
C LEU A 507 27.67 22.27 -1.53
N PHE A 508 28.14 21.19 -2.14
CA PHE A 508 27.44 20.51 -3.23
C PHE A 508 26.76 19.29 -2.66
N VAL A 509 25.43 19.40 -2.46
CA VAL A 509 24.65 18.41 -1.72
C VAL A 509 23.83 17.55 -2.68
N ASN A 510 24.07 16.25 -2.63
CA ASN A 510 23.29 15.24 -3.33
C ASN A 510 22.46 14.44 -2.33
N VAL A 511 21.15 14.28 -2.60
CA VAL A 511 20.23 13.48 -1.79
C VAL A 511 19.94 12.18 -2.52
N GLN A 512 20.25 11.06 -1.90
CA GLN A 512 20.05 9.72 -2.44
C GLN A 512 19.03 8.94 -1.61
N ASN A 513 18.01 8.43 -2.29
CA ASN A 513 17.05 7.52 -1.68
C ASN A 513 17.42 6.06 -1.97
N HIS A 514 17.37 5.22 -0.94
CA HIS A 514 17.72 3.81 -1.01
C HIS A 514 16.49 2.90 -0.90
N GLU A 515 16.62 1.67 -1.42
CA GLU A 515 15.58 0.63 -1.36
C GLU A 515 15.45 -0.01 0.05
N VAL A 516 15.96 0.66 1.10
CA VAL A 516 15.77 0.28 2.51
C VAL A 516 14.85 1.26 3.20
N PRO A 517 14.08 0.85 4.21
CA PRO A 517 13.13 1.75 4.86
C PRO A 517 13.80 2.92 5.58
N TRP A 518 14.87 2.65 6.32
CA TRP A 518 15.57 3.61 7.16
C TRP A 518 17.07 3.52 6.98
N ILE A 519 17.75 4.67 7.04
CA ILE A 519 19.21 4.77 7.09
C ILE A 519 19.61 5.22 8.50
N ALA A 520 20.58 4.53 9.09
CA ALA A 520 21.13 4.90 10.39
C ALA A 520 21.78 6.29 10.33
N GLU A 521 21.69 7.08 11.41
CA GLU A 521 22.28 8.42 11.44
C GLU A 521 23.78 8.42 11.17
N SER A 522 24.49 7.37 11.60
CA SER A 522 25.93 7.19 11.35
C SER A 522 26.28 6.98 9.87
N GLU A 523 25.33 6.48 9.06
CA GLU A 523 25.51 6.21 7.63
C GLU A 523 24.80 7.24 6.75
N ARG A 524 24.12 8.22 7.37
CA ARG A 524 23.28 9.21 6.67
C ARG A 524 24.10 10.23 5.90
N LEU A 525 25.28 10.57 6.36
CA LEU A 525 26.11 11.61 5.76
C LEU A 525 27.45 11.05 5.30
N GLN A 526 27.79 11.36 4.06
CA GLN A 526 29.11 11.19 3.51
C GLN A 526 29.62 12.55 3.06
N ILE A 527 30.79 12.98 3.56
CA ILE A 527 31.41 14.27 3.24
C ILE A 527 32.78 14.05 2.62
N SER A 528 33.07 14.84 1.60
CA SER A 528 34.39 14.92 0.96
C SER A 528 34.80 16.37 0.82
N ALA A 529 35.96 16.72 1.33
CA ALA A 529 36.53 18.06 1.14
C ALA A 529 37.05 18.20 -0.30
N LEU A 530 36.74 19.33 -0.90
CA LEU A 530 37.29 19.79 -2.17
C LEU A 530 38.22 20.98 -1.90
N GLU A 531 38.92 21.47 -2.91
CA GLU A 531 39.73 22.67 -2.78
C GLU A 531 38.89 23.94 -2.59
N HIS A 532 39.50 25.03 -2.18
CA HIS A 532 38.91 26.38 -2.10
C HIS A 532 37.69 26.55 -1.18
N ASN A 533 37.67 25.84 -0.04
CA ASN A 533 36.56 25.84 0.92
C ASN A 533 35.24 25.38 0.28
N CYS A 534 35.34 24.38 -0.60
CA CYS A 534 34.25 23.67 -1.21
C CYS A 534 34.12 22.26 -0.62
N TRP A 535 32.89 21.75 -0.53
CA TRP A 535 32.61 20.46 0.06
C TRP A 535 31.57 19.71 -0.76
N GLN A 536 31.79 18.42 -0.94
CA GLN A 536 30.78 17.53 -1.51
C GLN A 536 30.13 16.73 -0.40
N VAL A 537 28.81 16.76 -0.33
CA VAL A 537 28.02 16.08 0.72
C VAL A 537 26.98 15.19 0.06
N VAL A 538 26.94 13.93 0.47
CA VAL A 538 25.88 13.00 0.10
C VAL A 538 25.04 12.72 1.32
N ILE A 539 23.71 12.88 1.18
CA ILE A 539 22.76 12.58 2.23
C ILE A 539 21.95 11.36 1.78
N HIS A 540 22.01 10.31 2.58
CA HIS A 540 21.32 9.05 2.32
C HIS A 540 20.02 8.97 3.12
N TYR A 541 18.90 8.67 2.45
CA TYR A 541 17.59 8.43 3.06
C TYR A 541 17.03 7.07 2.63
N GLY A 542 16.32 6.42 3.54
CA GLY A 542 15.48 5.28 3.22
C GLY A 542 14.11 5.73 2.69
N PHE A 543 13.34 4.80 2.12
CA PHE A 543 12.03 5.15 1.53
C PHE A 543 10.93 5.49 2.56
N LYS A 544 11.20 5.39 3.85
CA LYS A 544 10.33 5.85 4.94
C LYS A 544 10.88 7.06 5.70
N ASP A 545 12.15 7.39 5.51
CA ASP A 545 12.73 8.61 6.08
C ASP A 545 11.98 9.85 5.56
N ASP A 546 11.92 10.89 6.38
CA ASP A 546 11.50 12.22 5.96
C ASP A 546 12.74 13.04 5.59
N PRO A 547 12.93 13.41 4.31
CA PRO A 547 14.08 14.16 3.90
C PRO A 547 14.12 15.55 4.56
N ASP A 548 15.08 15.77 5.45
CA ASP A 548 15.36 17.04 6.11
C ASP A 548 16.82 17.40 5.88
N VAL A 549 17.08 18.14 4.81
CA VAL A 549 18.46 18.55 4.44
C VAL A 549 19.05 19.49 5.48
N PRO A 550 18.38 20.55 5.95
CA PRO A 550 18.91 21.42 7.00
C PRO A 550 19.23 20.68 8.30
N GLY A 551 18.36 19.74 8.70
CA GLY A 551 18.56 18.90 9.88
C GLY A 551 19.79 17.98 9.74
N ALA A 552 19.94 17.34 8.58
CA ALA A 552 21.10 16.51 8.28
C ALA A 552 22.41 17.32 8.26
N LEU A 553 22.41 18.49 7.63
CA LEU A 553 23.60 19.35 7.54
C LEU A 553 24.10 19.88 8.89
N LYS A 554 23.23 19.99 9.91
CA LYS A 554 23.66 20.34 11.28
C LYS A 554 24.63 19.31 11.87
N ASN A 555 24.51 18.04 11.47
CA ASN A 555 25.37 16.96 11.95
C ASN A 555 26.79 17.00 11.34
N LEU A 556 27.05 17.91 10.38
CA LEU A 556 28.41 18.16 9.85
C LEU A 556 29.31 18.91 10.84
N GLN A 557 28.73 19.54 11.86
CA GLN A 557 29.49 20.14 12.96
C GLN A 557 30.34 19.05 13.63
N GLY A 558 31.67 19.22 13.61
CA GLY A 558 32.64 18.22 14.09
C GLY A 558 33.27 17.37 13.02
N MET A 559 32.83 17.45 11.75
CA MET A 559 33.47 16.81 10.60
C MET A 559 34.38 17.80 9.80
N GLY A 560 34.70 18.95 10.37
CA GLY A 560 35.55 19.98 9.73
C GLY A 560 34.80 20.99 8.86
N CYS A 561 33.47 20.90 8.81
CA CYS A 561 32.59 21.83 8.07
C CYS A 561 31.55 22.42 9.03
N GLU A 562 31.73 23.69 9.42
CA GLU A 562 30.81 24.40 10.26
C GLU A 562 29.79 25.17 9.41
N ILE A 563 28.49 24.97 9.68
CA ILE A 563 27.40 25.63 8.97
C ILE A 563 26.61 26.49 9.96
N ASN A 564 26.52 27.77 9.65
CA ASN A 564 25.63 28.68 10.38
C ASN A 564 24.30 28.80 9.67
N PRO A 565 23.19 28.27 10.24
CA PRO A 565 21.87 28.30 9.59
C PRO A 565 21.37 29.70 9.22
N MET A 566 21.78 30.73 9.97
CA MET A 566 21.34 32.12 9.75
C MET A 566 22.00 32.78 8.54
N SER A 567 23.17 32.29 8.10
CA SER A 567 23.91 32.79 6.95
C SER A 567 24.01 31.77 5.81
N THR A 568 23.13 30.77 5.80
CA THR A 568 23.11 29.72 4.77
C THR A 568 22.02 29.99 3.73
N SER A 569 22.39 29.95 2.46
CA SER A 569 21.48 30.02 1.32
C SER A 569 21.45 28.71 0.55
N TYR A 570 20.26 28.25 0.22
CA TYR A 570 20.03 26.99 -0.51
C TYR A 570 19.69 27.29 -1.98
N PHE A 571 20.51 26.83 -2.90
CA PHE A 571 20.35 27.02 -4.33
C PHE A 571 19.81 25.75 -5.00
N LEU A 572 18.67 25.87 -5.69
CA LEU A 572 18.04 24.78 -6.41
C LEU A 572 17.86 25.12 -7.88
N SER A 573 17.93 24.11 -8.74
CA SER A 573 17.47 24.20 -10.12
C SER A 573 15.98 23.81 -10.20
N ARG A 574 15.16 24.68 -10.82
CA ARG A 574 13.78 24.38 -11.18
C ARG A 574 13.68 24.22 -12.68
N ASP A 575 13.62 22.96 -13.14
CA ASP A 575 13.55 22.69 -14.57
C ASP A 575 12.12 22.79 -15.08
N SER A 576 11.96 23.47 -16.22
CA SER A 576 10.74 23.47 -17.00
C SER A 576 10.93 22.53 -18.19
N ILE A 577 10.09 21.51 -18.28
CA ILE A 577 10.18 20.50 -19.33
C ILE A 577 9.38 20.96 -20.55
N VAL A 578 10.03 20.96 -21.71
CA VAL A 578 9.42 21.27 -23.01
C VAL A 578 9.38 19.99 -23.83
N PRO A 579 8.19 19.44 -24.13
CA PRO A 579 8.07 18.26 -24.98
C PRO A 579 8.55 18.56 -26.40
N THR A 580 9.38 17.67 -26.97
CA THR A 580 9.89 17.79 -28.34
C THR A 580 9.60 16.51 -29.15
N VAL A 581 9.53 16.64 -30.47
CA VAL A 581 9.29 15.48 -31.33
C VAL A 581 10.57 14.64 -31.43
N GLY A 582 10.51 13.37 -30.98
CA GLY A 582 11.64 12.43 -31.09
C GLY A 582 12.44 12.24 -29.80
N GLY A 583 11.95 12.68 -28.64
CA GLY A 583 12.66 12.68 -27.35
C GLY A 583 12.77 11.33 -26.62
N GLY A 584 12.41 10.19 -27.23
CA GLY A 584 12.60 8.87 -26.63
C GLY A 584 11.35 8.21 -26.04
N MET A 585 10.26 8.97 -25.85
CA MET A 585 8.93 8.46 -25.51
C MET A 585 7.90 8.81 -26.59
N SER A 586 6.71 8.20 -26.52
CA SER A 586 5.58 8.65 -27.36
C SER A 586 5.12 10.05 -26.93
N GLN A 587 4.74 10.89 -27.89
CA GLN A 587 4.43 12.31 -27.70
C GLN A 587 3.35 12.57 -26.60
N TRP A 588 2.35 11.68 -26.47
CA TRP A 588 1.34 11.82 -25.42
C TRP A 588 1.90 11.55 -24.02
N ARG A 589 2.89 10.62 -23.89
CA ARG A 589 3.57 10.35 -22.63
C ARG A 589 4.52 11.51 -22.26
N GLU A 590 5.19 12.12 -23.22
CA GLU A 590 6.03 13.31 -22.98
C GLU A 590 5.20 14.48 -22.45
N LYS A 591 4.05 14.76 -23.07
CA LYS A 591 3.10 15.76 -22.56
C LYS A 591 2.61 15.44 -21.16
N MET A 592 2.28 14.17 -20.90
CA MET A 592 1.85 13.72 -19.59
C MET A 592 2.97 13.87 -18.55
N PHE A 593 4.22 13.49 -18.89
CA PHE A 593 5.36 13.68 -18.01
C PHE A 593 5.62 15.16 -17.70
N ALA A 594 5.58 16.02 -18.72
CA ALA A 594 5.74 17.47 -18.52
C ALA A 594 4.66 18.03 -17.58
N GLN A 595 3.40 17.59 -17.74
CA GLN A 595 2.31 18.01 -16.85
C GLN A 595 2.48 17.47 -15.42
N MET A 596 2.92 16.23 -15.27
CA MET A 596 3.22 15.65 -13.96
C MET A 596 4.39 16.38 -13.28
N HIS A 597 5.41 16.76 -14.06
CA HIS A 597 6.57 17.50 -13.56
C HIS A 597 6.19 18.93 -13.12
N LEU A 598 5.33 19.60 -13.87
CA LEU A 598 4.82 20.93 -13.55
C LEU A 598 4.02 20.93 -12.22
N ASN A 599 3.21 19.88 -12.00
CA ASN A 599 2.36 19.74 -10.83
C ASN A 599 3.07 19.08 -9.63
N ALA A 600 4.34 18.68 -9.79
CA ALA A 600 5.12 18.12 -8.69
C ALA A 600 5.38 19.19 -7.61
N SER A 601 5.33 18.77 -6.35
CA SER A 601 5.72 19.63 -5.22
C SER A 601 7.15 20.13 -5.38
N SER A 602 7.41 21.38 -4.94
CA SER A 602 8.75 21.96 -5.03
C SER A 602 9.78 21.09 -4.28
N ALA A 603 11.01 21.04 -4.81
CA ALA A 603 12.10 20.34 -4.15
C ALA A 603 12.41 20.97 -2.77
N ALA A 604 12.21 22.28 -2.64
CA ALA A 604 12.39 23.00 -1.39
C ALA A 604 11.48 22.44 -0.28
N ASN A 605 10.18 22.29 -0.57
CA ASN A 605 9.23 21.73 0.38
C ASN A 605 9.51 20.25 0.69
N PHE A 606 9.85 19.47 -0.33
CA PHE A 606 10.14 18.04 -0.17
C PHE A 606 11.38 17.77 0.70
N LEU A 607 12.38 18.66 0.62
CA LEU A 607 13.65 18.56 1.36
C LEU A 607 13.65 19.38 2.66
N ASN A 608 12.48 19.90 3.05
CA ASN A 608 12.26 20.68 4.27
C ASN A 608 13.16 21.92 4.39
N LEU A 609 13.42 22.60 3.25
CA LEU A 609 14.27 23.79 3.24
C LEU A 609 13.53 25.03 3.79
N PRO A 610 14.21 25.92 4.54
CA PRO A 610 13.59 27.14 5.05
C PRO A 610 13.27 28.11 3.91
N SER A 611 12.00 28.46 3.73
CA SER A 611 11.48 29.22 2.59
C SER A 611 12.15 30.58 2.36
N ASN A 612 12.64 31.23 3.41
CA ASN A 612 13.34 32.52 3.35
C ASN A 612 14.82 32.43 2.97
N SER A 613 15.38 31.22 2.88
CA SER A 613 16.80 30.98 2.55
C SER A 613 16.96 30.23 1.22
N VAL A 614 15.88 30.08 0.44
CA VAL A 614 15.88 29.33 -0.83
C VAL A 614 15.97 30.27 -2.03
N VAL A 615 16.86 29.95 -2.95
CA VAL A 615 17.00 30.59 -4.26
C VAL A 615 16.73 29.53 -5.34
N GLU A 616 15.62 29.66 -6.05
CA GLU A 616 15.28 28.78 -7.19
C GLU A 616 15.70 29.44 -8.51
N LEU A 617 16.51 28.75 -9.28
CA LEU A 617 17.01 29.19 -10.58
C LEU A 617 16.42 28.28 -11.67
N GLY A 618 15.70 28.92 -12.62
CA GLY A 618 14.96 28.22 -13.67
C GLY A 618 15.84 27.82 -14.85
N SER A 619 15.72 26.57 -15.32
CA SER A 619 16.26 26.09 -16.58
C SER A 619 15.16 25.44 -17.43
N LYS A 620 15.32 25.49 -18.77
CA LYS A 620 14.42 24.79 -19.71
C LYS A 620 15.16 23.59 -20.27
N ILE A 621 14.52 22.43 -20.20
CA ILE A 621 15.06 21.18 -20.74
C ILE A 621 14.06 20.64 -21.76
N GLU A 622 14.52 20.39 -22.97
CA GLU A 622 13.75 19.77 -24.05
C GLU A 622 13.83 18.24 -23.91
N ILE A 623 12.69 17.56 -23.90
CA ILE A 623 12.59 16.10 -23.80
C ILE A 623 11.79 15.56 -24.97
#